data_09008cd29ad3bbe076a346e2fe78c1bc
#
_entry.id   09008cd29ad3bbe076a346e2fe78c1bc
#
_cell.length_a   1.000
_cell.length_b   1.000
_cell.length_c   1.000
_cell.angle_alpha   90.00
_cell.angle_beta   90.00
_cell.angle_gamma   90.00
#
_symmetry.space_group_name_H-M   'P 1'
#
loop_
_entity.id
_entity.type
_entity.pdbx_description
1 polymer ?
#
loop_
_entity_poly.entity_id
_entity_poly.type
_entity_poly.pdbx_seq_one_letter_code
_entity_poly.pdbx_strand_id
1 'polypeptide(L)'
;MADIAVGAAREMRGFDLFPDVASETPVALPAKGPERRTLAGSITIAELGPLLLAQIATDAHSVGRTNCLTGLADPDRYRLIVQIAGTTALRQDDREALLTPGDLAFYDARRPYELRFDAPFQMDVLVPPSALLQVPESSLRMLTCRRIAGSTGLGALIGPFIAGLTRQAGRRAAAVNHRLGDAVLGMLAATLADEVGAFSSSVNGPRQAALLEQVKAHIEDHLADPDLGPAAIAAAHHISPRYLRKLFEGEGDSVARWIRSRRLDRCRSDLARPDLCNRSVSAVASHWGFTDAAHFSRLFKSTFGQSPREYRSATLASAWRPMSSIA
;
A
#
# COMPACT_ATOMS: atom_id res chain seq x y z
N MET A 1 1.78 -19.09 27.31
CA MET A 1 0.94 -18.87 26.10
C MET A 1 -0.40 -18.35 26.61
N ALA A 2 -0.61 -17.05 26.54
CA ALA A 2 -1.89 -16.45 26.92
C ALA A 2 -2.73 -16.33 25.65
N ASP A 3 -3.91 -16.95 25.67
CA ASP A 3 -4.91 -16.85 24.60
C ASP A 3 -5.26 -15.37 24.34
N ILE A 4 -4.90 -14.89 23.17
CA ILE A 4 -5.26 -13.53 22.73
C ILE A 4 -6.68 -13.63 22.19
N ALA A 5 -7.64 -13.12 22.96
CA ALA A 5 -9.01 -12.95 22.48
C ALA A 5 -8.99 -12.00 21.27
N VAL A 6 -9.27 -12.54 20.10
CA VAL A 6 -9.36 -11.79 18.84
C VAL A 6 -10.42 -10.68 18.97
N GLY A 7 -10.00 -9.42 18.83
CA GLY A 7 -10.90 -8.27 18.83
C GLY A 7 -10.91 -7.39 20.08
N ALA A 8 -10.10 -7.69 21.11
CA ALA A 8 -10.00 -6.85 22.31
C ALA A 8 -8.87 -5.81 22.16
N ALA A 9 -9.16 -4.54 22.45
CA ALA A 9 -8.11 -3.52 22.58
C ALA A 9 -7.28 -3.79 23.84
N ARG A 10 -5.95 -3.77 23.70
CA ARG A 10 -5.02 -3.94 24.82
C ARG A 10 -4.39 -2.58 25.16
N GLU A 11 -4.63 -2.11 26.36
CA GLU A 11 -4.00 -0.91 26.90
C GLU A 11 -2.78 -1.29 27.76
N MET A 12 -1.64 -0.65 27.50
CA MET A 12 -0.43 -0.74 28.31
C MET A 12 -0.07 0.64 28.84
N ARG A 13 0.17 0.78 30.15
CA ARG A 13 0.55 2.01 30.82
C ARG A 13 1.94 1.89 31.38
N GLY A 14 2.77 2.89 31.13
CA GLY A 14 4.18 2.92 31.52
C GLY A 14 4.98 1.80 30.83
N PHE A 15 5.85 2.14 29.90
CA PHE A 15 6.66 1.16 29.17
C PHE A 15 8.12 1.59 29.16
N ASP A 16 9.01 0.58 29.29
CA ASP A 16 10.44 0.76 29.19
C ASP A 16 10.86 0.70 27.72
N LEU A 17 11.56 1.73 27.24
CA LEU A 17 12.21 1.71 25.95
C LEU A 17 13.56 1.00 26.09
N PHE A 18 13.70 -0.16 25.47
CA PHE A 18 14.95 -0.90 25.42
C PHE A 18 15.64 -0.69 24.09
N PRO A 19 16.96 -0.40 24.08
CA PRO A 19 17.73 -0.27 22.85
C PRO A 19 17.84 -1.58 22.05
N ASP A 20 17.73 -2.75 22.70
CA ASP A 20 18.10 -4.05 22.13
C ASP A 20 16.97 -5.10 22.10
N VAL A 21 15.78 -4.78 22.53
CA VAL A 21 14.69 -5.76 22.51
C VAL A 21 13.82 -5.52 21.30
N ALA A 22 13.88 -6.42 20.32
CA ALA A 22 12.80 -6.64 19.40
C ALA A 22 11.54 -6.92 20.24
N SER A 23 10.75 -5.88 20.49
CA SER A 23 9.55 -6.03 21.30
C SER A 23 8.59 -6.96 20.56
N GLU A 24 7.98 -7.87 21.27
CA GLU A 24 6.94 -8.79 20.77
C GLU A 24 5.69 -8.04 20.28
N THR A 25 5.70 -6.71 20.32
CA THR A 25 4.63 -5.88 19.77
C THR A 25 5.00 -5.43 18.36
N PRO A 26 4.08 -5.57 17.38
CA PRO A 26 4.32 -5.15 15.98
C PRO A 26 4.56 -3.64 15.81
N VAL A 27 4.44 -2.86 16.87
CA VAL A 27 4.72 -1.42 16.94
C VAL A 27 5.92 -1.18 17.87
N ALA A 28 7.03 -1.83 17.59
CA ALA A 28 8.27 -1.58 18.31
C ALA A 28 8.82 -0.19 17.98
N LEU A 29 8.97 0.64 19.00
CA LEU A 29 9.62 1.93 18.93
C LEU A 29 10.99 1.84 19.62
N PRO A 30 12.09 1.50 18.89
CA PRO A 30 13.43 1.48 19.50
C PRO A 30 13.88 2.91 19.82
N ALA A 31 14.18 3.18 21.10
CA ALA A 31 14.73 4.47 21.52
C ALA A 31 16.19 4.62 21.11
N LYS A 32 16.58 5.84 20.72
CA LYS A 32 18.01 6.20 20.59
C LYS A 32 18.55 6.62 21.94
N GLY A 33 19.53 5.88 22.48
CA GLY A 33 20.30 6.25 23.66
C GLY A 33 20.71 5.06 24.53
N PRO A 34 21.81 5.16 25.29
CA PRO A 34 22.31 4.08 26.15
C PRO A 34 21.55 3.93 27.48
N GLU A 35 20.58 4.78 27.78
CA GLU A 35 19.88 4.79 29.06
C GLU A 35 18.47 4.20 28.96
N ARG A 36 18.13 3.31 29.91
CA ARG A 36 16.75 2.88 30.18
C ARG A 36 15.97 4.11 30.62
N ARG A 37 14.99 4.52 29.84
CA ARG A 37 14.01 5.56 30.22
C ARG A 37 12.63 4.94 30.32
N THR A 38 12.05 4.98 31.49
CA THR A 38 10.61 4.72 31.66
C THR A 38 9.88 5.96 31.18
N LEU A 39 9.08 5.81 30.12
CA LEU A 39 8.23 6.89 29.61
C LEU A 39 6.85 6.84 30.29
N ALA A 40 6.39 7.98 30.74
CA ALA A 40 5.01 8.12 31.14
C ALA A 40 4.15 8.17 29.87
N GLY A 41 3.31 7.17 29.66
CA GLY A 41 2.48 7.12 28.47
C GLY A 41 1.57 5.89 28.42
N SER A 42 0.79 5.82 27.36
CA SER A 42 -0.09 4.70 27.06
C SER A 42 0.05 4.26 25.61
N ILE A 43 -0.04 2.94 25.41
CA ILE A 43 -0.18 2.34 24.08
C ILE A 43 -1.46 1.52 24.09
N THR A 44 -2.35 1.78 23.15
CA THR A 44 -3.57 0.97 22.95
C THR A 44 -3.45 0.32 21.57
N ILE A 45 -3.52 -1.00 21.49
CA ILE A 45 -3.45 -1.77 20.26
C ILE A 45 -4.79 -2.40 19.96
N ALA A 46 -5.24 -2.29 18.72
CA ALA A 46 -6.47 -2.90 18.23
C ALA A 46 -6.24 -3.56 16.88
N GLU A 47 -6.89 -4.71 16.66
CA GLU A 47 -6.93 -5.39 15.38
C GLU A 47 -8.23 -5.06 14.64
N LEU A 48 -8.10 -4.59 13.40
CA LEU A 48 -9.20 -4.32 12.50
C LEU A 48 -9.10 -5.26 11.29
N GLY A 49 -9.45 -6.54 11.50
CA GLY A 49 -9.21 -7.58 10.51
C GLY A 49 -7.71 -7.76 10.25
N PRO A 50 -7.24 -7.59 8.99
CA PRO A 50 -5.82 -7.71 8.68
C PRO A 50 -4.99 -6.47 9.06
N LEU A 51 -5.63 -5.35 9.43
CA LEU A 51 -4.99 -4.09 9.76
C LEU A 51 -4.75 -3.99 11.26
N LEU A 52 -3.52 -3.71 11.66
CA LEU A 52 -3.21 -3.37 13.05
C LEU A 52 -3.22 -1.85 13.24
N LEU A 53 -3.86 -1.41 14.30
CA LEU A 53 -3.96 -0.02 14.71
C LEU A 53 -3.44 0.15 16.13
N ALA A 54 -2.46 1.04 16.32
CA ALA A 54 -1.93 1.38 17.63
C ALA A 54 -2.07 2.88 17.89
N GLN A 55 -2.62 3.25 19.04
CA GLN A 55 -2.56 4.61 19.54
C GLN A 55 -1.43 4.73 20.57
N ILE A 56 -0.61 5.73 20.41
CA ILE A 56 0.54 6.01 21.26
C ILE A 56 0.39 7.42 21.80
N ALA A 57 0.44 7.57 23.12
CA ALA A 57 0.46 8.85 23.81
C ALA A 57 1.57 8.83 24.86
N THR A 58 2.54 9.74 24.77
CA THR A 58 3.69 9.78 25.70
C THR A 58 4.40 11.11 25.66
N ASP A 59 5.38 11.28 26.57
CA ASP A 59 6.24 12.46 26.69
C ASP A 59 7.24 12.58 25.53
N ALA A 60 7.94 13.72 25.49
CA ALA A 60 8.97 14.03 24.50
C ALA A 60 10.11 13.01 24.49
N HIS A 61 10.44 12.44 23.34
CA HIS A 61 11.56 11.54 23.13
C HIS A 61 11.91 11.39 21.64
N SER A 62 12.91 10.61 21.35
CA SER A 62 13.26 10.26 19.96
C SER A 62 13.29 8.75 19.79
N VAL A 63 12.75 8.30 18.68
CA VAL A 63 12.67 6.91 18.28
C VAL A 63 13.35 6.77 16.91
N GLY A 64 14.17 5.77 16.73
CA GLY A 64 14.82 5.58 15.45
C GLY A 64 15.28 4.15 15.23
N ARG A 65 15.22 3.70 13.99
CA ARG A 65 15.81 2.45 13.53
C ARG A 65 17.07 2.76 12.74
N THR A 66 18.20 2.23 13.21
CA THR A 66 19.50 2.33 12.53
C THR A 66 19.73 1.12 11.63
N ASN A 67 20.74 1.20 10.75
CA ASN A 67 21.10 0.10 9.82
C ASN A 67 21.38 -1.24 10.54
N CYS A 68 21.83 -1.22 11.80
CA CYS A 68 22.13 -2.45 12.55
C CYS A 68 20.89 -3.26 12.93
N LEU A 69 19.68 -2.66 12.92
CA LEU A 69 18.44 -3.31 13.33
C LEU A 69 17.56 -3.77 12.15
N THR A 70 18.04 -3.61 10.92
CA THR A 70 17.26 -3.93 9.71
C THR A 70 17.15 -5.43 9.37
N GLY A 71 17.81 -6.31 10.15
CA GLY A 71 17.86 -7.76 9.90
C GLY A 71 16.65 -8.56 10.39
N LEU A 72 15.72 -7.96 11.13
CA LEU A 72 14.50 -8.65 11.58
C LEU A 72 13.45 -8.59 10.46
N ALA A 73 13.01 -9.76 10.02
CA ALA A 73 11.95 -9.91 9.04
C ALA A 73 10.63 -9.36 9.60
N ASP A 74 10.31 -8.11 9.29
CA ASP A 74 8.98 -7.54 9.51
C ASP A 74 8.20 -7.70 8.20
N PRO A 75 7.20 -8.60 8.14
CA PRO A 75 6.42 -8.83 6.94
C PRO A 75 5.63 -7.58 6.51
N ASP A 76 5.24 -6.75 7.48
CA ASP A 76 4.44 -5.56 7.26
C ASP A 76 5.32 -4.31 7.28
N ARG A 77 5.85 -4.04 6.11
CA ARG A 77 6.91 -3.09 5.81
C ARG A 77 6.57 -1.63 6.13
N TYR A 78 5.34 -1.23 5.86
CA TYR A 78 4.94 0.17 5.89
C TYR A 78 4.19 0.52 7.16
N ARG A 79 4.37 1.78 7.60
CA ARG A 79 3.64 2.38 8.71
C ARG A 79 3.03 3.69 8.24
N LEU A 80 1.77 3.91 8.57
CA LEU A 80 1.11 5.20 8.42
C LEU A 80 0.96 5.82 9.80
N ILE A 81 1.46 7.03 9.99
CA ILE A 81 1.23 7.85 11.16
C ILE A 81 0.07 8.80 10.89
N VAL A 82 -0.83 8.94 11.85
CA VAL A 82 -1.82 10.03 11.94
C VAL A 82 -1.51 10.81 13.20
N GLN A 83 -1.09 12.05 13.07
CA GLN A 83 -0.80 12.91 14.21
C GLN A 83 -2.10 13.38 14.85
N ILE A 84 -2.28 13.12 16.15
CA ILE A 84 -3.50 13.49 16.89
C ILE A 84 -3.27 14.75 17.74
N ALA A 85 -2.15 14.78 18.48
CA ALA A 85 -1.76 15.93 19.31
C ALA A 85 -0.24 16.05 19.35
N GLY A 86 0.28 17.25 19.61
CA GLY A 86 1.71 17.54 19.55
C GLY A 86 2.24 17.56 18.12
N THR A 87 3.57 17.50 17.98
CA THR A 87 4.26 17.53 16.69
C THR A 87 5.26 16.41 16.59
N THR A 88 5.45 15.88 15.36
CA THR A 88 6.41 14.82 15.07
C THR A 88 7.27 15.22 13.88
N ALA A 89 8.59 15.16 14.02
CA ALA A 89 9.52 15.20 12.89
C ALA A 89 9.89 13.78 12.50
N LEU A 90 9.49 13.38 11.29
CA LEU A 90 9.84 12.10 10.68
C LEU A 90 10.98 12.32 9.68
N ARG A 91 12.06 11.53 9.79
CA ARG A 91 13.17 11.51 8.84
C ARG A 91 13.35 10.12 8.23
N GLN A 92 13.48 10.06 6.92
CA GLN A 92 13.84 8.84 6.17
C GLN A 92 14.40 9.23 4.79
N ASP A 93 15.50 8.58 4.34
CA ASP A 93 16.06 8.75 2.99
C ASP A 93 16.36 10.21 2.62
N ASP A 94 17.08 10.93 3.46
CA ASP A 94 17.40 12.36 3.28
C ASP A 94 16.18 13.29 3.16
N ARG A 95 15.00 12.81 3.55
CA ARG A 95 13.77 13.59 3.63
C ARG A 95 13.36 13.80 5.06
N GLU A 96 12.69 14.92 5.30
CA GLU A 96 12.11 15.26 6.59
C GLU A 96 10.66 15.73 6.39
N ALA A 97 9.75 15.22 7.22
CA ALA A 97 8.35 15.64 7.27
C ALA A 97 8.02 16.07 8.70
N LEU A 98 7.57 17.32 8.87
CA LEU A 98 7.01 17.82 10.13
C LEU A 98 5.50 17.63 10.11
N LEU A 99 4.99 16.85 11.07
CA LEU A 99 3.58 16.55 11.22
C LEU A 99 2.98 17.37 12.36
N THR A 100 1.86 17.99 12.09
CA THR A 100 1.00 18.70 13.05
C THR A 100 -0.32 17.95 13.20
N PRO A 101 -1.15 18.26 14.23
CA PRO A 101 -2.40 17.55 14.42
C PRO A 101 -3.28 17.50 13.17
N GLY A 102 -3.73 16.30 12.82
CA GLY A 102 -4.47 15.98 11.62
C GLY A 102 -3.61 15.46 10.45
N ASP A 103 -2.32 15.79 10.42
CA ASP A 103 -1.44 15.36 9.34
C ASP A 103 -1.13 13.85 9.39
N LEU A 104 -0.85 13.31 8.21
CA LEU A 104 -0.44 11.92 8.05
C LEU A 104 0.93 11.84 7.39
N ALA A 105 1.65 10.75 7.65
CA ALA A 105 2.86 10.42 6.93
C ALA A 105 3.05 8.91 6.83
N PHE A 106 3.69 8.50 5.75
CA PHE A 106 3.96 7.12 5.41
C PHE A 106 5.47 6.87 5.46
N TYR A 107 5.91 5.76 6.05
CA TYR A 107 7.33 5.40 6.07
C TYR A 107 7.55 3.88 5.98
N ASP A 108 8.74 3.48 5.52
CA ASP A 108 9.17 2.10 5.40
C ASP A 108 9.93 1.67 6.67
N ALA A 109 9.30 0.86 7.51
CA ALA A 109 9.87 0.42 8.78
C ALA A 109 11.10 -0.52 8.62
N ARG A 110 11.38 -1.07 7.44
CA ARG A 110 12.56 -1.90 7.16
C ARG A 110 13.81 -1.07 6.82
N ARG A 111 13.64 0.21 6.53
CA ARG A 111 14.72 1.14 6.22
C ARG A 111 15.00 2.02 7.41
N PRO A 112 16.22 2.59 7.53
CA PRO A 112 16.52 3.53 8.60
C PRO A 112 15.53 4.69 8.62
N TYR A 113 15.03 5.03 9.79
CA TYR A 113 14.15 6.18 10.01
C TYR A 113 14.37 6.76 11.41
N GLU A 114 13.94 7.99 11.60
CA GLU A 114 13.94 8.67 12.88
C GLU A 114 12.61 9.42 13.07
N LEU A 115 12.01 9.23 14.24
CA LEU A 115 10.89 10.01 14.73
C LEU A 115 11.37 10.82 15.94
N ARG A 116 11.18 12.14 15.90
CA ARG A 116 11.55 13.05 17.00
C ARG A 116 10.30 13.78 17.49
N PHE A 117 10.15 13.77 18.80
CA PHE A 117 9.05 14.39 19.53
C PHE A 117 9.66 15.38 20.52
N ASP A 118 9.48 16.67 20.30
CA ASP A 118 10.06 17.72 21.15
C ASP A 118 9.14 18.11 22.34
N ALA A 119 7.91 17.59 22.35
CA ALA A 119 6.88 17.81 23.37
C ALA A 119 6.03 16.54 23.54
N PRO A 120 5.17 16.45 24.58
CA PRO A 120 4.18 15.39 24.69
C PRO A 120 3.33 15.30 23.43
N PHE A 121 3.05 14.08 22.97
CA PHE A 121 2.33 13.84 21.73
C PHE A 121 1.35 12.68 21.84
N GLN A 122 0.42 12.66 20.89
CA GLN A 122 -0.46 11.53 20.63
C GLN A 122 -0.52 11.27 19.13
N MET A 123 -0.37 10.03 18.74
CA MET A 123 -0.49 9.60 17.34
C MET A 123 -1.15 8.23 17.22
N ASP A 124 -1.82 8.01 16.11
CA ASP A 124 -2.24 6.69 15.68
C ASP A 124 -1.24 6.14 14.66
N VAL A 125 -0.87 4.87 14.80
CA VAL A 125 0.01 4.16 13.87
C VAL A 125 -0.75 2.99 13.28
N LEU A 126 -0.89 2.99 11.96
CA LEU A 126 -1.47 1.88 11.22
C LEU A 126 -0.39 1.04 10.59
N VAL A 127 -0.56 -0.27 10.67
CA VAL A 127 0.31 -1.28 10.04
C VAL A 127 -0.52 -2.02 9.00
N PRO A 128 -0.59 -1.50 7.76
CA PRO A 128 -1.31 -2.18 6.71
C PRO A 128 -0.48 -3.33 6.15
N PRO A 129 -1.06 -4.51 5.89
CA PRO A 129 -0.41 -5.54 5.12
C PRO A 129 -0.01 -4.99 3.74
N SER A 130 1.28 -5.08 3.40
CA SER A 130 1.83 -4.49 2.17
C SER A 130 1.12 -4.97 0.90
N ALA A 131 0.70 -6.24 0.89
CA ALA A 131 -0.02 -6.86 -0.22
C ALA A 131 -1.42 -6.27 -0.46
N LEU A 132 -2.04 -5.64 0.55
CA LEU A 132 -3.39 -5.09 0.47
C LEU A 132 -3.43 -3.61 0.11
N LEU A 133 -2.28 -2.92 0.06
CA LEU A 133 -2.23 -1.50 -0.29
C LEU A 133 -2.55 -1.22 -1.77
N GLN A 134 -2.45 -2.22 -2.65
CA GLN A 134 -2.76 -2.12 -4.09
C GLN A 134 -2.04 -0.97 -4.83
N VAL A 135 -0.94 -0.48 -4.28
CA VAL A 135 -0.10 0.58 -4.84
C VAL A 135 1.27 -0.01 -5.15
N PRO A 136 1.86 0.25 -6.34
CA PRO A 136 3.18 -0.25 -6.69
C PRO A 136 4.25 0.18 -5.67
N GLU A 137 5.19 -0.70 -5.37
CA GLU A 137 6.26 -0.43 -4.39
C GLU A 137 7.10 0.81 -4.74
N SER A 138 7.37 1.02 -6.03
CA SER A 138 8.06 2.21 -6.54
C SER A 138 7.31 3.50 -6.18
N SER A 139 5.98 3.48 -6.30
CA SER A 139 5.12 4.60 -5.94
C SER A 139 5.08 4.83 -4.43
N LEU A 140 4.97 3.76 -3.64
CA LEU A 140 5.02 3.86 -2.18
C LEU A 140 6.34 4.48 -1.69
N ARG A 141 7.48 4.12 -2.31
CA ARG A 141 8.79 4.73 -1.98
C ARG A 141 8.85 6.24 -2.27
N MET A 142 8.12 6.72 -3.27
CA MET A 142 8.05 8.16 -3.55
C MET A 142 7.29 8.93 -2.48
N LEU A 143 6.34 8.27 -1.82
CA LEU A 143 5.49 8.85 -0.78
C LEU A 143 6.08 8.74 0.63
N THR A 144 7.10 7.89 0.85
CA THR A 144 7.72 7.77 2.17
C THR A 144 8.30 9.09 2.64
N CYS A 145 8.13 9.38 3.93
CA CYS A 145 8.59 10.60 4.60
C CYS A 145 8.08 11.89 3.93
N ARG A 146 6.79 11.87 3.53
CA ARG A 146 6.08 13.05 3.03
C ARG A 146 4.88 13.32 3.91
N ARG A 147 4.64 14.61 4.16
CA ARG A 147 3.45 15.08 4.85
C ARG A 147 2.25 15.01 3.90
N ILE A 148 1.22 14.28 4.30
CA ILE A 148 -0.12 14.32 3.70
C ILE A 148 -0.94 15.23 4.60
N ALA A 149 -1.43 16.34 4.05
CA ALA A 149 -2.13 17.33 4.83
C ALA A 149 -3.48 16.80 5.34
N GLY A 150 -3.69 16.87 6.65
CA GLY A 150 -4.95 16.46 7.29
C GLY A 150 -6.08 17.48 7.17
N SER A 151 -5.82 18.64 6.53
CA SER A 151 -6.80 19.71 6.34
C SER A 151 -7.38 19.79 4.92
N THR A 152 -6.84 19.03 3.97
CA THR A 152 -7.22 19.07 2.56
C THR A 152 -7.27 17.69 1.94
N GLY A 153 -7.92 17.58 0.78
CA GLY A 153 -7.98 16.34 0.01
C GLY A 153 -8.51 15.14 0.79
N LEU A 154 -8.02 13.95 0.42
CA LEU A 154 -8.42 12.71 1.08
C LEU A 154 -7.85 12.57 2.50
N GLY A 155 -6.73 13.26 2.81
CA GLY A 155 -6.17 13.31 4.16
C GLY A 155 -7.15 13.85 5.19
N ALA A 156 -7.94 14.88 4.82
CA ALA A 156 -8.97 15.46 5.68
C ALA A 156 -10.13 14.50 6.00
N LEU A 157 -10.32 13.47 5.20
CA LEU A 157 -11.36 12.44 5.41
C LEU A 157 -10.82 11.26 6.23
N ILE A 158 -9.65 10.75 5.87
CA ILE A 158 -9.12 9.53 6.47
C ILE A 158 -8.58 9.74 7.89
N GLY A 159 -7.94 10.87 8.17
CA GLY A 159 -7.37 11.18 9.50
C GLY A 159 -8.41 11.13 10.62
N PRO A 160 -9.49 11.92 10.56
CA PRO A 160 -10.56 11.90 11.56
C PRO A 160 -11.28 10.54 11.65
N PHE A 161 -11.40 9.83 10.54
CA PHE A 161 -11.99 8.48 10.52
C PHE A 161 -11.15 7.49 11.34
N ILE A 162 -9.84 7.44 11.12
CA ILE A 162 -8.91 6.59 11.87
C ILE A 162 -8.95 6.95 13.36
N ALA A 163 -8.82 8.24 13.70
CA ALA A 163 -8.89 8.69 15.08
C ALA A 163 -10.23 8.32 15.77
N GLY A 164 -11.33 8.32 15.02
CA GLY A 164 -12.62 7.84 15.48
C GLY A 164 -12.66 6.34 15.77
N LEU A 165 -11.98 5.53 14.96
CA LEU A 165 -11.88 4.09 15.14
C LEU A 165 -11.09 3.74 16.41
N THR A 166 -9.96 4.40 16.63
CA THR A 166 -9.09 4.16 17.79
C THR A 166 -9.81 4.45 19.10
N ARG A 167 -10.52 5.56 19.20
CA ARG A 167 -11.32 5.91 20.41
C ARG A 167 -12.39 4.87 20.75
N GLN A 168 -12.81 4.05 19.80
CA GLN A 168 -13.84 3.03 19.98
C GLN A 168 -13.28 1.60 19.86
N ALA A 169 -11.97 1.46 19.87
CA ALA A 169 -11.31 0.17 19.83
C ALA A 169 -11.74 -0.72 21.02
N GLY A 170 -11.89 -2.01 20.76
CA GLY A 170 -12.31 -2.97 21.80
C GLY A 170 -13.80 -3.01 22.15
N ARG A 171 -14.63 -2.14 21.56
CA ARG A 171 -16.08 -2.07 21.84
C ARG A 171 -16.95 -2.77 20.79
N ARG A 172 -16.35 -3.37 19.76
CA ARG A 172 -17.09 -3.90 18.60
C ARG A 172 -16.83 -5.39 18.44
N ALA A 173 -17.79 -6.08 17.81
CA ALA A 173 -17.62 -7.48 17.41
C ALA A 173 -16.53 -7.62 16.33
N ALA A 174 -15.81 -8.74 16.32
CA ALA A 174 -14.71 -9.02 15.39
C ALA A 174 -15.11 -8.88 13.91
N ALA A 175 -16.32 -9.32 13.54
CA ALA A 175 -16.83 -9.19 12.18
C ALA A 175 -17.02 -7.72 11.74
N VAL A 176 -17.38 -6.83 12.66
CA VAL A 176 -17.47 -5.39 12.39
C VAL A 176 -16.08 -4.79 12.24
N ASN A 177 -15.13 -5.19 13.10
CA ASN A 177 -13.75 -4.73 13.02
C ASN A 177 -13.11 -5.13 11.69
N HIS A 178 -13.37 -6.33 11.17
CA HIS A 178 -12.86 -6.76 9.87
C HIS A 178 -13.35 -5.85 8.74
N ARG A 179 -14.67 -5.60 8.67
CA ARG A 179 -15.25 -4.70 7.65
C ARG A 179 -14.72 -3.26 7.75
N LEU A 180 -14.48 -2.79 8.96
CA LEU A 180 -13.87 -1.47 9.17
C LEU A 180 -12.42 -1.44 8.70
N GLY A 181 -11.66 -2.52 8.90
CA GLY A 181 -10.30 -2.68 8.38
C GLY A 181 -10.26 -2.62 6.86
N ASP A 182 -11.18 -3.33 6.18
CA ASP A 182 -11.30 -3.29 4.71
C ASP A 182 -11.64 -1.87 4.21
N ALA A 183 -12.53 -1.16 4.90
CA ALA A 183 -12.87 0.23 4.55
C ALA A 183 -11.66 1.16 4.72
N VAL A 184 -10.90 1.04 5.81
CA VAL A 184 -9.67 1.82 6.04
C VAL A 184 -8.64 1.53 4.95
N LEU A 185 -8.42 0.27 4.59
CA LEU A 185 -7.48 -0.13 3.54
C LEU A 185 -7.89 0.46 2.18
N GLY A 186 -9.18 0.43 1.85
CA GLY A 186 -9.70 1.04 0.62
C GLY A 186 -9.50 2.56 0.59
N MET A 187 -9.80 3.27 1.68
CA MET A 187 -9.56 4.70 1.80
C MET A 187 -8.06 5.04 1.74
N LEU A 188 -7.22 4.23 2.39
CA LEU A 188 -5.77 4.41 2.38
C LEU A 188 -5.21 4.22 0.98
N ALA A 189 -5.63 3.18 0.26
CA ALA A 189 -5.22 2.94 -1.12
C ALA A 189 -5.60 4.12 -2.03
N ALA A 190 -6.83 4.65 -1.89
CA ALA A 190 -7.29 5.82 -2.63
C ALA A 190 -6.46 7.07 -2.30
N THR A 191 -6.18 7.32 -1.00
CA THR A 191 -5.35 8.46 -0.57
C THR A 191 -3.93 8.38 -1.14
N LEU A 192 -3.31 7.19 -1.06
CA LEU A 192 -1.97 6.99 -1.59
C LEU A 192 -1.93 7.15 -3.13
N ALA A 193 -2.96 6.68 -3.83
CA ALA A 193 -3.05 6.84 -5.28
C ALA A 193 -3.20 8.31 -5.69
N ASP A 194 -4.02 9.08 -4.96
CA ASP A 194 -4.20 10.53 -5.17
C ASP A 194 -2.89 11.29 -4.93
N GLU A 195 -2.19 11.00 -3.84
CA GLU A 195 -0.88 11.60 -3.52
C GLU A 195 0.19 11.25 -4.57
N VAL A 196 0.20 10.02 -5.10
CA VAL A 196 1.08 9.64 -6.22
C VAL A 196 0.77 10.46 -7.46
N GLY A 197 -0.50 10.64 -7.80
CA GLY A 197 -0.95 11.47 -8.91
C GLY A 197 -0.52 12.94 -8.75
N ALA A 198 -0.77 13.52 -7.58
CA ALA A 198 -0.38 14.89 -7.25
C ALA A 198 1.13 15.09 -7.31
N PHE A 199 1.91 14.13 -6.77
CA PHE A 199 3.36 14.18 -6.83
C PHE A 199 3.89 14.07 -8.26
N SER A 200 3.40 13.12 -9.04
CA SER A 200 3.78 12.96 -10.44
C SER A 200 3.48 14.22 -11.25
N SER A 201 2.35 14.85 -10.99
CA SER A 201 1.96 16.12 -11.61
C SER A 201 2.89 17.28 -11.20
N SER A 202 3.32 17.34 -9.95
CA SER A 202 4.22 18.39 -9.45
C SER A 202 5.65 18.28 -10.01
N VAL A 203 6.13 17.04 -10.20
CA VAL A 203 7.50 16.79 -10.71
C VAL A 203 7.58 16.95 -12.23
N ASN A 204 6.52 16.54 -12.95
CA ASN A 204 6.53 16.49 -14.41
C ASN A 204 5.79 17.66 -15.07
N GLY A 205 5.12 18.50 -14.29
CA GLY A 205 4.26 19.57 -14.78
C GLY A 205 2.90 19.08 -15.32
N PRO A 206 1.86 19.92 -15.27
CA PRO A 206 0.49 19.54 -15.64
C PRO A 206 0.37 18.99 -17.07
N ARG A 207 1.20 19.50 -17.98
CA ARG A 207 1.19 19.11 -19.41
C ARG A 207 1.74 17.71 -19.63
N GLN A 208 2.76 17.34 -18.86
CA GLN A 208 3.40 16.02 -18.94
C GLN A 208 2.52 14.94 -18.29
N ALA A 209 1.87 15.26 -17.19
CA ALA A 209 0.89 14.37 -16.55
C ALA A 209 -0.31 14.11 -17.48
N ALA A 210 -0.88 15.15 -18.08
CA ALA A 210 -1.96 15.00 -19.04
C ALA A 210 -1.57 14.13 -20.23
N LEU A 211 -0.36 14.32 -20.77
CA LEU A 211 0.16 13.50 -21.88
C LEU A 211 0.35 12.03 -21.44
N LEU A 212 0.85 11.78 -20.23
CA LEU A 212 1.01 10.42 -19.71
C LEU A 212 -0.34 9.70 -19.60
N GLU A 213 -1.37 10.36 -19.10
CA GLU A 213 -2.72 9.79 -19.02
C GLU A 213 -3.32 9.56 -20.43
N GLN A 214 -3.11 10.44 -21.38
CA GLN A 214 -3.51 10.21 -22.77
C GLN A 214 -2.79 8.99 -23.38
N VAL A 215 -1.50 8.85 -23.13
CA VAL A 215 -0.72 7.68 -23.57
C VAL A 215 -1.23 6.40 -22.92
N LYS A 216 -1.51 6.41 -21.63
CA LYS A 216 -2.08 5.25 -20.92
C LYS A 216 -3.45 4.84 -21.47
N ALA A 217 -4.34 5.82 -21.70
CA ALA A 217 -5.64 5.58 -22.32
C ALA A 217 -5.49 4.97 -23.73
N HIS A 218 -4.61 5.54 -24.55
CA HIS A 218 -4.33 4.99 -25.87
C HIS A 218 -3.84 3.54 -25.80
N ILE A 219 -2.96 3.20 -24.87
CA ILE A 219 -2.50 1.83 -24.68
C ILE A 219 -3.66 0.92 -24.29
N GLU A 220 -4.51 1.33 -23.35
CA GLU A 220 -5.69 0.53 -22.92
C GLU A 220 -6.63 0.23 -24.09
N ASP A 221 -6.88 1.21 -24.96
CA ASP A 221 -7.76 1.08 -26.12
C ASP A 221 -7.18 0.14 -27.20
N HIS A 222 -5.85 0.02 -27.25
CA HIS A 222 -5.15 -0.75 -28.28
C HIS A 222 -4.43 -2.01 -27.74
N LEU A 223 -4.73 -2.48 -26.53
CA LEU A 223 -4.06 -3.64 -25.91
C LEU A 223 -4.16 -4.92 -26.74
N ALA A 224 -5.23 -5.08 -27.51
CA ALA A 224 -5.43 -6.24 -28.39
C ALA A 224 -4.56 -6.22 -29.64
N ASP A 225 -4.00 -5.08 -30.02
CA ASP A 225 -3.12 -4.97 -31.18
C ASP A 225 -1.75 -5.61 -30.88
N PRO A 226 -1.35 -6.68 -31.60
CA PRO A 226 -0.06 -7.34 -31.37
C PRO A 226 1.13 -6.42 -31.68
N ASP A 227 0.96 -5.44 -32.57
CA ASP A 227 2.01 -4.49 -32.99
C ASP A 227 2.11 -3.29 -32.07
N LEU A 228 1.24 -3.18 -31.06
CA LEU A 228 1.33 -2.12 -30.07
C LEU A 228 2.66 -2.19 -29.31
N GLY A 229 3.49 -1.19 -29.55
CA GLY A 229 4.81 -1.09 -28.93
C GLY A 229 5.24 0.36 -28.73
N PRO A 230 6.37 0.60 -28.02
CA PRO A 230 6.82 1.95 -27.69
C PRO A 230 6.99 2.87 -28.90
N ALA A 231 7.42 2.34 -30.04
CA ALA A 231 7.60 3.13 -31.26
C ALA A 231 6.25 3.57 -31.86
N ALA A 232 5.26 2.66 -31.93
CA ALA A 232 3.93 2.97 -32.42
C ALA A 232 3.22 3.99 -31.53
N ILE A 233 3.31 3.84 -30.22
CA ILE A 233 2.74 4.77 -29.23
C ILE A 233 3.38 6.15 -29.35
N ALA A 234 4.71 6.22 -29.44
CA ALA A 234 5.41 7.48 -29.60
C ALA A 234 4.99 8.21 -30.87
N ALA A 235 4.84 7.49 -31.99
CA ALA A 235 4.37 8.04 -33.26
C ALA A 235 2.92 8.55 -33.15
N ALA A 236 2.02 7.78 -32.53
CA ALA A 236 0.62 8.15 -32.35
C ALA A 236 0.44 9.46 -31.55
N HIS A 237 1.34 9.72 -30.58
CA HIS A 237 1.32 10.93 -29.76
C HIS A 237 2.30 12.03 -30.23
N HIS A 238 2.92 11.87 -31.39
CA HIS A 238 3.89 12.83 -31.97
C HIS A 238 5.05 13.18 -31.03
N ILE A 239 5.54 12.18 -30.27
CA ILE A 239 6.68 12.33 -29.37
C ILE A 239 7.81 11.37 -29.76
N SER A 240 9.03 11.66 -29.29
CA SER A 240 10.13 10.73 -29.49
C SER A 240 10.03 9.51 -28.56
N PRO A 241 10.50 8.32 -28.97
CA PRO A 241 10.58 7.14 -28.09
C PRO A 241 11.39 7.39 -26.80
N ARG A 242 12.39 8.29 -26.87
CA ARG A 242 13.17 8.72 -25.70
C ARG A 242 12.30 9.51 -24.72
N TYR A 243 11.45 10.40 -25.23
CA TYR A 243 10.55 11.19 -24.39
C TYR A 243 9.45 10.32 -23.79
N LEU A 244 8.89 9.37 -24.55
CA LEU A 244 7.94 8.38 -24.05
C LEU A 244 8.56 7.57 -22.90
N ARG A 245 9.80 7.11 -23.03
CA ARG A 245 10.51 6.41 -21.94
C ARG A 245 10.64 7.30 -20.71
N LYS A 246 11.02 8.58 -20.89
CA LYS A 246 11.12 9.54 -19.78
C LYS A 246 9.79 9.78 -19.08
N LEU A 247 8.67 9.78 -19.81
CA LEU A 247 7.32 9.85 -19.23
C LEU A 247 7.04 8.69 -18.27
N PHE A 248 7.50 7.48 -18.62
CA PHE A 248 7.28 6.27 -17.82
C PHE A 248 8.34 6.04 -16.73
N GLU A 249 9.45 6.77 -16.72
CA GLU A 249 10.45 6.71 -15.62
C GLU A 249 9.82 7.06 -14.27
N GLY A 250 8.87 7.99 -14.23
CA GLY A 250 8.09 8.34 -13.05
C GLY A 250 7.16 7.24 -12.56
N GLU A 251 6.76 6.30 -13.41
CA GLU A 251 5.91 5.14 -13.07
C GLU A 251 6.72 3.94 -12.52
N GLY A 252 8.04 4.05 -12.54
CA GLY A 252 8.94 2.96 -12.08
C GLY A 252 8.98 1.75 -13.01
N ASP A 253 8.41 1.86 -14.21
CA ASP A 253 8.33 0.75 -15.16
C ASP A 253 8.68 1.18 -16.60
N SER A 254 9.02 0.22 -17.44
CA SER A 254 9.14 0.49 -18.87
C SER A 254 7.77 0.39 -19.57
N VAL A 255 7.57 1.19 -20.63
CA VAL A 255 6.34 1.13 -21.45
C VAL A 255 6.00 -0.30 -21.86
N ALA A 256 6.99 -1.07 -22.31
CA ALA A 256 6.79 -2.45 -22.75
C ALA A 256 6.36 -3.38 -21.59
N ARG A 257 6.88 -3.15 -20.37
CA ARG A 257 6.48 -3.90 -19.18
C ARG A 257 5.08 -3.51 -18.76
N TRP A 258 4.75 -2.23 -18.82
CA TRP A 258 3.41 -1.73 -18.51
C TRP A 258 2.35 -2.33 -19.45
N ILE A 259 2.57 -2.31 -20.79
CA ILE A 259 1.69 -2.96 -21.77
C ILE A 259 1.51 -4.45 -21.44
N ARG A 260 2.60 -5.13 -21.17
CA ARG A 260 2.58 -6.56 -20.85
C ARG A 260 1.78 -6.86 -19.59
N SER A 261 1.94 -6.06 -18.55
CA SER A 261 1.17 -6.18 -17.30
C SER A 261 -0.33 -6.00 -17.56
N ARG A 262 -0.69 -4.95 -18.30
CA ARG A 262 -2.11 -4.68 -18.63
C ARG A 262 -2.73 -5.80 -19.48
N ARG A 263 -1.99 -6.32 -20.45
CA ARG A 263 -2.43 -7.49 -21.25
C ARG A 263 -2.66 -8.72 -20.37
N LEU A 264 -1.79 -8.99 -19.41
CA LEU A 264 -1.95 -10.09 -18.46
C LEU A 264 -3.19 -9.90 -17.58
N ASP A 265 -3.46 -8.68 -17.11
CA ASP A 265 -4.64 -8.38 -16.32
C ASP A 265 -5.93 -8.59 -17.13
N ARG A 266 -5.96 -8.18 -18.41
CA ARG A 266 -7.08 -8.44 -19.32
C ARG A 266 -7.27 -9.94 -19.54
N CYS A 267 -6.20 -10.70 -19.79
CA CYS A 267 -6.26 -12.15 -19.90
C CYS A 267 -6.82 -12.77 -18.60
N ARG A 268 -6.36 -12.32 -17.45
CA ARG A 268 -6.85 -12.81 -16.15
C ARG A 268 -8.34 -12.55 -15.99
N SER A 269 -8.78 -11.34 -16.32
CA SER A 269 -10.20 -10.97 -16.29
C SER A 269 -11.04 -11.86 -17.19
N ASP A 270 -10.62 -12.07 -18.46
CA ASP A 270 -11.34 -12.90 -19.42
C ASP A 270 -11.38 -14.38 -19.04
N LEU A 271 -10.27 -14.89 -18.46
CA LEU A 271 -10.21 -16.26 -17.95
C LEU A 271 -11.17 -16.52 -16.78
N ALA A 272 -11.52 -15.48 -16.04
CA ALA A 272 -12.48 -15.55 -14.92
C ALA A 272 -13.95 -15.48 -15.37
N ARG A 273 -14.22 -15.12 -16.63
CA ARG A 273 -15.57 -14.89 -17.15
C ARG A 273 -16.24 -16.20 -17.56
N PRO A 274 -17.45 -16.52 -17.03
CA PRO A 274 -18.19 -17.73 -17.37
C PRO A 274 -18.62 -17.78 -18.86
N ASP A 275 -18.98 -16.63 -19.46
CA ASP A 275 -19.38 -16.51 -20.85
C ASP A 275 -18.23 -16.76 -21.84
N LEU A 276 -16.98 -16.71 -21.38
CA LEU A 276 -15.79 -17.02 -22.17
C LEU A 276 -15.17 -18.39 -21.83
N CYS A 277 -15.83 -19.22 -21.05
CA CYS A 277 -15.32 -20.54 -20.63
C CYS A 277 -14.97 -21.47 -21.81
N ASN A 278 -15.69 -21.36 -22.93
CA ASN A 278 -15.48 -22.17 -24.14
C ASN A 278 -14.30 -21.67 -25.00
N ARG A 279 -13.75 -20.50 -24.77
CA ARG A 279 -12.56 -20.02 -25.47
C ARG A 279 -11.32 -20.74 -24.92
N SER A 280 -10.44 -21.20 -25.79
CA SER A 280 -9.16 -21.79 -25.35
C SER A 280 -8.30 -20.72 -24.66
N VAL A 281 -7.42 -21.16 -23.76
CA VAL A 281 -6.44 -20.25 -23.10
C VAL A 281 -5.57 -19.53 -24.13
N SER A 282 -5.17 -20.23 -25.19
CA SER A 282 -4.39 -19.64 -26.29
C SER A 282 -5.20 -18.60 -27.07
N ALA A 283 -6.49 -18.82 -27.29
CA ALA A 283 -7.35 -17.84 -27.96
C ALA A 283 -7.53 -16.56 -27.12
N VAL A 284 -7.62 -16.67 -25.80
CA VAL A 284 -7.66 -15.50 -24.89
C VAL A 284 -6.32 -14.76 -24.95
N ALA A 285 -5.20 -15.48 -24.88
CA ALA A 285 -3.87 -14.88 -24.95
C ALA A 285 -3.64 -14.15 -26.29
N SER A 286 -3.99 -14.80 -27.42
CA SER A 286 -3.85 -14.19 -28.75
C SER A 286 -4.73 -12.95 -28.92
N HIS A 287 -5.95 -12.95 -28.38
CA HIS A 287 -6.83 -11.78 -28.39
C HIS A 287 -6.18 -10.55 -27.75
N TRP A 288 -5.39 -10.75 -26.69
CA TRP A 288 -4.68 -9.69 -26.00
C TRP A 288 -3.23 -9.54 -26.46
N GLY A 289 -2.90 -9.90 -27.72
CA GLY A 289 -1.61 -9.62 -28.34
C GLY A 289 -0.44 -10.51 -27.88
N PHE A 290 -0.71 -11.67 -27.27
CA PHE A 290 0.34 -12.66 -27.01
C PHE A 290 0.44 -13.63 -28.18
N THR A 291 1.55 -13.59 -28.90
CA THR A 291 1.82 -14.44 -30.07
C THR A 291 2.35 -15.83 -29.73
N ASP A 292 2.96 -16.00 -28.54
CA ASP A 292 3.52 -17.26 -28.06
C ASP A 292 2.78 -17.74 -26.80
N ALA A 293 2.01 -18.82 -26.94
CA ALA A 293 1.20 -19.41 -25.86
C ALA A 293 2.05 -20.01 -24.73
N ALA A 294 3.25 -20.52 -25.05
CA ALA A 294 4.15 -21.11 -24.04
C ALA A 294 4.81 -20.00 -23.21
N HIS A 295 5.24 -18.93 -23.85
CA HIS A 295 5.74 -17.73 -23.19
C HIS A 295 4.66 -17.09 -22.31
N PHE A 296 3.44 -16.92 -22.83
CA PHE A 296 2.30 -16.42 -22.07
C PHE A 296 2.05 -17.24 -20.81
N SER A 297 2.01 -18.57 -20.92
CA SER A 297 1.72 -19.44 -19.76
C SER A 297 2.77 -19.33 -18.66
N ARG A 298 4.06 -19.24 -19.04
CA ARG A 298 5.15 -19.03 -18.08
C ARG A 298 5.05 -17.66 -17.41
N LEU A 299 4.79 -16.62 -18.19
CA LEU A 299 4.66 -15.25 -17.71
C LEU A 299 3.45 -15.09 -16.78
N PHE A 300 2.30 -15.65 -17.15
CA PHE A 300 1.10 -15.65 -16.33
C PHE A 300 1.35 -16.34 -14.98
N LYS A 301 1.99 -17.52 -14.99
CA LYS A 301 2.34 -18.25 -13.76
C LYS A 301 3.31 -17.48 -12.89
N SER A 302 4.32 -16.83 -13.46
CA SER A 302 5.29 -16.02 -12.69
C SER A 302 4.64 -14.77 -12.07
N THR A 303 3.61 -14.20 -12.72
CA THR A 303 2.93 -12.99 -12.26
C THR A 303 1.84 -13.31 -11.23
N PHE A 304 1.05 -14.36 -11.44
CA PHE A 304 -0.13 -14.67 -10.61
C PHE A 304 0.00 -15.94 -9.76
N GLY A 305 1.17 -16.59 -9.76
CA GLY A 305 1.46 -17.76 -8.92
C GLY A 305 0.90 -19.09 -9.45
N GLN A 306 -0.03 -19.08 -10.39
CA GLN A 306 -0.69 -20.28 -10.96
C GLN A 306 -0.81 -20.18 -12.48
N SER A 307 -0.90 -21.33 -13.14
CA SER A 307 -1.05 -21.37 -14.60
C SER A 307 -2.41 -20.82 -15.03
N PRO A 308 -2.56 -20.33 -16.28
CA PRO A 308 -3.85 -19.83 -16.79
C PRO A 308 -4.99 -20.85 -16.70
N ARG A 309 -4.67 -22.15 -16.87
CA ARG A 309 -5.66 -23.23 -16.76
C ARG A 309 -6.12 -23.45 -15.33
N GLU A 310 -5.18 -23.51 -14.38
CA GLU A 310 -5.46 -23.64 -12.96
C GLU A 310 -6.28 -22.45 -12.47
N TYR A 311 -5.89 -21.23 -12.84
CA TYR A 311 -6.63 -20.02 -12.50
C TYR A 311 -8.08 -20.06 -13.00
N ARG A 312 -8.30 -20.40 -14.30
CA ARG A 312 -9.65 -20.55 -14.86
C ARG A 312 -10.48 -21.57 -14.09
N SER A 313 -9.92 -22.77 -13.87
CA SER A 313 -10.62 -23.84 -13.18
C SER A 313 -11.03 -23.46 -11.76
N ALA A 314 -10.13 -22.83 -11.01
CA ALA A 314 -10.38 -22.39 -9.66
C ALA A 314 -11.46 -21.31 -9.61
N THR A 315 -11.41 -20.33 -10.52
CA THR A 315 -12.34 -19.19 -10.53
C THR A 315 -13.74 -19.62 -10.97
N LEU A 316 -13.86 -20.43 -12.02
CA LEU A 316 -15.15 -20.91 -12.48
C LEU A 316 -15.80 -21.90 -11.49
N ALA A 317 -14.99 -22.73 -10.80
CA ALA A 317 -15.50 -23.60 -9.74
C ALA A 317 -16.05 -22.80 -8.54
N SER A 318 -15.44 -21.67 -8.21
CA SER A 318 -15.92 -20.78 -7.14
C SER A 318 -17.22 -20.04 -7.54
N ALA A 319 -17.38 -19.71 -8.82
CA ALA A 319 -18.59 -19.05 -9.35
C ALA A 319 -19.79 -20.00 -9.46
N TRP A 320 -19.55 -21.33 -9.53
CA TRP A 320 -20.58 -22.37 -9.63
C TRP A 320 -20.97 -22.96 -8.27
N ARG A 321 -20.78 -22.31 -7.14
CA ARG A 321 -21.37 -22.77 -5.87
C ARG A 321 -22.88 -22.52 -5.93
N PRO A 322 -23.73 -23.57 -6.06
CA PRO A 322 -25.16 -23.39 -5.95
C PRO A 322 -25.46 -22.91 -4.53
N MET A 323 -26.34 -21.91 -4.41
CA MET A 323 -26.99 -21.57 -3.15
C MET A 323 -27.86 -22.79 -2.74
N SER A 324 -27.21 -23.80 -2.19
CA SER A 324 -27.88 -24.96 -1.62
C SER A 324 -27.85 -24.82 -0.12
N SER A 325 -29.03 -24.61 0.36
CA SER A 325 -29.64 -25.04 1.59
C SER A 325 -29.93 -23.93 2.60
N ILE A 326 -31.09 -23.31 2.39
CA ILE A 326 -31.94 -22.98 3.53
C ILE A 326 -33.09 -23.98 3.44
N ALA A 327 -33.03 -24.99 4.26
CA ALA A 327 -34.13 -25.81 4.69
C ALA A 327 -34.11 -25.84 6.22
#